data_6deb07819267dd5af838ed0a0e385bbe
#
_entry.id   6deb07819267dd5af838ed0a0e385bbe
#
_cell.length_a   1.000
_cell.length_b   1.000
_cell.length_c   1.000
_cell.angle_alpha   90.00
_cell.angle_beta   90.00
_cell.angle_gamma   90.00
#
_symmetry.space_group_name_H-M   'P 1'
#
loop_
_entity.id
_entity.type
_entity.pdbx_description
1 polymer ?
#
loop_
_entity_poly.entity_id
_entity_poly.type
_entity_poly.pdbx_seq_one_letter_code
_entity_poly.pdbx_strand_id
1 'polypeptide(L)'
;GASRFRVAARAVAEHPLPLEHLSRLSPRQLPERVLALDAALESHLATPAQVREFSLRARARFEKAPLWRGSPTKAVLEALGAIDERLELLELVETYRELKRRLGLVEFADQQAQAVELARSFPVVGATLRQRFRVVLLDEYQDTSSAQAILLRALFSGADTTSGRGFPVTAVGDPNQAIYGWRGAAASNILGFPTHFPRATGEP
;
A
#
# COMPACT_ATOMS: atom_id res chain seq x y z
N GLY A 1 -3.23 -15.05 11.37
CA GLY A 1 -4.55 -15.50 10.96
C GLY A 1 -5.67 -15.16 11.93
N ALA A 2 -6.00 -16.07 12.84
CA ALA A 2 -7.19 -15.97 13.71
C ALA A 2 -7.23 -14.71 14.61
N SER A 3 -6.09 -14.23 15.08
CA SER A 3 -6.02 -13.02 15.91
C SER A 3 -6.43 -11.76 15.14
N ARG A 4 -5.91 -11.57 13.93
CA ARG A 4 -6.26 -10.43 13.05
C ARG A 4 -7.77 -10.41 12.75
N PHE A 5 -8.33 -11.57 12.40
CA PHE A 5 -9.75 -11.68 12.09
C PHE A 5 -10.63 -11.27 13.29
N ARG A 6 -10.27 -11.70 14.52
CA ARG A 6 -11.02 -11.31 15.73
C ARG A 6 -10.99 -9.80 15.96
N VAL A 7 -9.84 -9.16 15.75
CA VAL A 7 -9.74 -7.69 15.89
C VAL A 7 -10.57 -6.98 14.82
N ALA A 8 -10.52 -7.45 13.56
CA ALA A 8 -11.33 -6.89 12.48
C ALA A 8 -12.83 -7.11 12.72
N ALA A 9 -13.24 -8.29 13.19
CA ALA A 9 -14.64 -8.57 13.55
C ALA A 9 -15.12 -7.67 14.70
N ARG A 10 -14.26 -7.42 15.68
CA ARG A 10 -14.53 -6.49 16.77
C ARG A 10 -14.67 -5.05 16.28
N ALA A 11 -13.78 -4.60 15.38
CA ALA A 11 -13.86 -3.27 14.76
C ALA A 11 -15.17 -3.07 14.00
N VAL A 12 -15.64 -4.08 13.26
CA VAL A 12 -16.94 -4.06 12.59
C VAL A 12 -18.09 -3.96 13.61
N ALA A 13 -18.03 -4.73 14.71
CA ALA A 13 -19.08 -4.72 15.73
C ALA A 13 -19.12 -3.42 16.57
N GLU A 14 -17.98 -2.76 16.75
CA GLU A 14 -17.87 -1.49 17.50
C GLU A 14 -18.06 -0.26 16.60
N HIS A 15 -18.27 -0.43 15.29
CA HIS A 15 -18.47 0.69 14.37
C HIS A 15 -19.79 1.42 14.70
N PRO A 16 -19.76 2.74 14.91
CA PRO A 16 -20.90 3.47 15.50
C PRO A 16 -22.04 3.74 14.51
N LEU A 17 -21.77 3.65 13.20
CA LEU A 17 -22.74 4.00 12.16
C LEU A 17 -23.28 2.74 11.46
N PRO A 18 -24.55 2.73 11.03
CA PRO A 18 -25.08 1.64 10.20
C PRO A 18 -24.37 1.62 8.85
N LEU A 19 -24.06 0.41 8.38
CA LEU A 19 -23.47 0.19 7.07
C LEU A 19 -24.59 0.17 6.01
N GLU A 20 -24.57 1.10 5.07
CA GLU A 20 -25.57 1.20 4.00
C GLU A 20 -25.18 0.36 2.78
N HIS A 21 -23.97 0.61 2.27
CA HIS A 21 -23.48 -0.01 1.03
C HIS A 21 -22.92 -1.41 1.24
N LEU A 22 -22.41 -1.71 2.43
CA LEU A 22 -21.86 -3.02 2.82
C LEU A 22 -22.86 -3.92 3.56
N SER A 23 -24.08 -3.47 3.77
CA SER A 23 -25.13 -4.20 4.54
C SER A 23 -25.46 -5.59 4.00
N ARG A 24 -25.21 -5.84 2.70
CA ARG A 24 -25.39 -7.14 2.04
C ARG A 24 -24.31 -8.18 2.38
N LEU A 25 -23.20 -7.75 2.95
CA LEU A 25 -22.09 -8.66 3.30
C LEU A 25 -22.40 -9.37 4.62
N SER A 26 -22.05 -10.65 4.67
CA SER A 26 -22.20 -11.43 5.89
C SER A 26 -21.23 -10.99 7.00
N PRO A 27 -21.52 -11.32 8.26
CA PRO A 27 -20.63 -11.04 9.40
C PRO A 27 -19.20 -11.60 9.26
N ARG A 28 -19.03 -12.61 8.39
CA ARG A 28 -17.70 -13.17 8.07
C ARG A 28 -17.00 -12.40 6.97
N GLN A 29 -17.72 -11.98 5.94
CA GLN A 29 -17.16 -11.30 4.78
C GLN A 29 -16.64 -9.89 5.10
N LEU A 30 -17.32 -9.15 5.98
CA LEU A 30 -16.91 -7.81 6.37
C LEU A 30 -15.48 -7.75 6.95
N PRO A 31 -15.14 -8.54 8.00
CA PRO A 31 -13.79 -8.58 8.53
C PRO A 31 -12.73 -9.00 7.49
N GLU A 32 -13.07 -9.94 6.59
CA GLU A 32 -12.18 -10.37 5.51
C GLU A 32 -11.88 -9.22 4.54
N ARG A 33 -12.91 -8.41 4.19
CA ARG A 33 -12.75 -7.22 3.33
C ARG A 33 -11.95 -6.12 4.00
N VAL A 34 -12.17 -5.87 5.30
CA VAL A 34 -11.38 -4.93 6.10
C VAL A 34 -9.90 -5.31 6.07
N LEU A 35 -9.59 -6.58 6.36
CA LEU A 35 -8.21 -7.08 6.35
C LEU A 35 -7.57 -7.02 4.96
N ALA A 36 -8.32 -7.32 3.91
CA ALA A 36 -7.83 -7.25 2.53
C ALA A 36 -7.50 -5.81 2.11
N LEU A 37 -8.38 -4.85 2.42
CA LEU A 37 -8.12 -3.44 2.12
C LEU A 37 -6.97 -2.88 2.95
N ASP A 38 -6.90 -3.21 4.25
CA ASP A 38 -5.81 -2.79 5.11
C ASP A 38 -4.46 -3.29 4.59
N ALA A 39 -4.36 -4.56 4.24
CA ALA A 39 -3.15 -5.15 3.65
C ALA A 39 -2.77 -4.49 2.30
N ALA A 40 -3.76 -4.15 1.46
CA ALA A 40 -3.50 -3.45 0.20
C ALA A 40 -2.96 -2.03 0.45
N LEU A 41 -3.55 -1.30 1.39
CA LEU A 41 -3.07 0.03 1.78
C LEU A 41 -1.62 -0.01 2.28
N GLU A 42 -1.29 -0.98 3.13
CA GLU A 42 0.05 -1.15 3.67
C GLU A 42 1.07 -1.54 2.60
N SER A 43 0.73 -2.49 1.72
CA SER A 43 1.65 -2.93 0.66
C SER A 43 1.98 -1.82 -0.36
N HIS A 44 1.08 -0.87 -0.53
CA HIS A 44 1.26 0.30 -1.40
C HIS A 44 1.66 1.57 -0.65
N LEU A 45 1.83 1.52 0.68
CA LEU A 45 2.08 2.68 1.54
C LEU A 45 1.06 3.80 1.32
N ALA A 46 -0.19 3.43 1.02
CA ALA A 46 -1.30 4.34 0.85
C ALA A 46 -2.03 4.56 2.18
N THR A 47 -2.39 5.81 2.47
CA THR A 47 -3.22 6.10 3.64
C THR A 47 -4.70 6.01 3.30
N PRO A 48 -5.58 5.70 4.27
CA PRO A 48 -7.04 5.79 4.08
C PRO A 48 -7.47 7.16 3.54
N ALA A 49 -6.86 8.25 4.02
CA ALA A 49 -7.15 9.61 3.56
C ALA A 49 -6.85 9.82 2.07
N GLN A 50 -5.71 9.34 1.58
CA GLN A 50 -5.36 9.43 0.16
C GLN A 50 -6.35 8.66 -0.73
N VAL A 51 -6.74 7.45 -0.31
CA VAL A 51 -7.70 6.63 -1.07
C VAL A 51 -9.10 7.23 -1.00
N ARG A 52 -9.50 7.82 0.13
CA ARG A 52 -10.75 8.57 0.29
C ARG A 52 -10.79 9.76 -0.68
N GLU A 53 -9.76 10.58 -0.70
CA GLU A 53 -9.66 11.74 -1.59
C GLU A 53 -9.75 11.32 -3.06
N PHE A 54 -9.00 10.29 -3.46
CA PHE A 54 -9.07 9.73 -4.82
C PHE A 54 -10.49 9.23 -5.15
N SER A 55 -11.13 8.52 -4.23
CA SER A 55 -12.48 7.98 -4.40
C SER A 55 -13.52 9.08 -4.58
N LEU A 56 -13.44 10.14 -3.77
CA LEU A 56 -14.36 11.30 -3.89
C LEU A 56 -14.15 12.05 -5.21
N ARG A 57 -12.92 12.22 -5.66
CA ARG A 57 -12.64 12.82 -6.98
C ARG A 57 -13.16 11.94 -8.12
N ALA A 58 -13.00 10.63 -8.02
CA ALA A 58 -13.53 9.71 -9.00
C ALA A 58 -15.06 9.72 -9.03
N ARG A 59 -15.72 9.73 -7.85
CA ARG A 59 -17.17 9.87 -7.71
C ARG A 59 -17.69 11.10 -8.43
N ALA A 60 -17.10 12.28 -8.17
CA ALA A 60 -17.50 13.53 -8.79
C ALA A 60 -17.36 13.54 -10.33
N ARG A 61 -16.42 12.73 -10.87
CA ARG A 61 -16.28 12.54 -12.32
C ARG A 61 -17.38 11.63 -12.87
N PHE A 62 -17.70 10.53 -12.21
CA PHE A 62 -18.77 9.62 -12.64
C PHE A 62 -20.15 10.24 -12.54
N GLU A 63 -20.41 11.10 -11.55
CA GLU A 63 -21.67 11.85 -11.43
C GLU A 63 -21.90 12.83 -12.60
N LYS A 64 -20.82 13.31 -13.23
CA LYS A 64 -20.85 14.16 -14.42
C LYS A 64 -20.79 13.38 -15.74
N ALA A 65 -20.81 12.06 -15.70
CA ALA A 65 -20.73 11.24 -16.90
C ALA A 65 -21.97 11.47 -17.80
N PRO A 66 -21.80 11.40 -19.14
CA PRO A 66 -22.92 11.56 -20.07
C PRO A 66 -24.06 10.57 -19.77
N LEU A 67 -25.28 11.09 -19.82
CA LEU A 67 -26.47 10.27 -19.64
C LEU A 67 -26.81 9.52 -20.95
N TRP A 68 -27.22 8.28 -20.83
CA TRP A 68 -27.82 7.52 -21.93
C TRP A 68 -29.34 7.52 -21.77
N ARG A 69 -30.05 8.09 -22.72
CA ARG A 69 -31.52 8.24 -22.66
C ARG A 69 -32.02 8.89 -21.36
N GLY A 70 -31.29 9.89 -20.85
CA GLY A 70 -31.68 10.62 -19.65
C GLY A 70 -31.30 9.96 -18.32
N SER A 71 -30.59 8.80 -18.35
CA SER A 71 -30.18 8.07 -17.15
C SER A 71 -28.70 7.70 -17.19
N PRO A 72 -28.04 7.54 -16.03
CA PRO A 72 -26.68 7.00 -15.97
C PRO A 72 -26.64 5.58 -16.55
N THR A 73 -25.56 5.23 -17.24
CA THR A 73 -25.37 3.86 -17.72
C THR A 73 -25.15 2.88 -16.55
N LYS A 74 -25.44 1.59 -16.78
CA LYS A 74 -25.21 0.54 -15.77
C LYS A 74 -23.75 0.56 -15.25
N ALA A 75 -22.78 0.74 -16.14
CA ALA A 75 -21.35 0.81 -15.77
C ALA A 75 -21.06 2.00 -14.83
N VAL A 76 -21.70 3.15 -15.04
CA VAL A 76 -21.56 4.32 -14.15
C VAL A 76 -22.16 4.03 -12.78
N LEU A 77 -23.34 3.42 -12.72
CA LEU A 77 -23.99 3.06 -11.46
C LEU A 77 -23.16 2.02 -10.67
N GLU A 78 -22.63 1.01 -11.35
CA GLU A 78 -21.73 0.01 -10.74
C GLU A 78 -20.44 0.66 -10.20
N ALA A 79 -19.85 1.60 -10.95
CA ALA A 79 -18.67 2.33 -10.51
C ALA A 79 -18.95 3.21 -9.28
N LEU A 80 -20.08 3.92 -9.25
CA LEU A 80 -20.51 4.70 -8.09
C LEU A 80 -20.74 3.82 -6.86
N GLY A 81 -21.46 2.70 -7.03
CA GLY A 81 -21.68 1.73 -5.95
C GLY A 81 -20.37 1.17 -5.40
N ALA A 82 -19.40 0.81 -6.26
CA ALA A 82 -18.08 0.34 -5.82
C ALA A 82 -17.27 1.42 -5.08
N ILE A 83 -17.46 2.68 -5.45
CA ILE A 83 -16.82 3.81 -4.73
C ILE A 83 -17.46 3.97 -3.35
N ASP A 84 -18.77 3.91 -3.25
CA ASP A 84 -19.49 4.06 -1.98
C ASP A 84 -19.15 2.90 -1.01
N GLU A 85 -19.13 1.66 -1.50
CA GLU A 85 -18.65 0.50 -0.73
C GLU A 85 -17.20 0.70 -0.22
N ARG A 86 -16.32 1.24 -1.06
CA ARG A 86 -14.93 1.51 -0.67
C ARG A 86 -14.83 2.60 0.39
N LEU A 87 -15.60 3.68 0.28
CA LEU A 87 -15.60 4.76 1.26
C LEU A 87 -16.05 4.26 2.63
N GLU A 88 -17.12 3.46 2.67
CA GLU A 88 -17.62 2.86 3.91
C GLU A 88 -16.63 1.82 4.47
N LEU A 89 -15.99 1.03 3.61
CA LEU A 89 -14.96 0.08 4.04
C LEU A 89 -13.71 0.77 4.60
N LEU A 90 -13.35 1.97 4.11
CA LEU A 90 -12.24 2.75 4.66
C LEU A 90 -12.51 3.19 6.10
N GLU A 91 -13.76 3.50 6.47
CA GLU A 91 -14.12 3.84 7.85
C GLU A 91 -13.93 2.65 8.79
N LEU A 92 -14.29 1.45 8.33
CA LEU A 92 -14.03 0.21 9.08
C LEU A 92 -12.53 -0.08 9.23
N VAL A 93 -11.71 0.20 8.20
CA VAL A 93 -10.25 0.07 8.27
C VAL A 93 -9.67 1.06 9.27
N GLU A 94 -10.15 2.30 9.30
CA GLU A 94 -9.71 3.30 10.29
C GLU A 94 -10.05 2.85 11.72
N THR A 95 -11.27 2.33 11.94
CA THR A 95 -11.69 1.74 13.23
C THR A 95 -10.81 0.54 13.61
N TYR A 96 -10.50 -0.33 12.66
CA TYR A 96 -9.61 -1.47 12.87
C TYR A 96 -8.19 -1.05 13.25
N ARG A 97 -7.62 -0.06 12.56
CA ARG A 97 -6.28 0.48 12.86
C ARG A 97 -6.23 1.15 14.23
N GLU A 98 -7.28 1.90 14.59
CA GLU A 98 -7.41 2.49 15.92
C GLU A 98 -7.44 1.42 17.00
N LEU A 99 -8.23 0.36 16.78
CA LEU A 99 -8.33 -0.75 17.73
C LEU A 99 -6.99 -1.50 17.85
N LYS A 100 -6.27 -1.76 16.75
CA LYS A 100 -4.91 -2.32 16.78
C LYS A 100 -4.00 -1.47 17.67
N ARG A 101 -3.99 -0.14 17.46
CA ARG A 101 -3.14 0.79 18.22
C ARG A 101 -3.47 0.78 19.72
N ARG A 102 -4.76 0.81 20.06
CA ARG A 102 -5.23 0.74 21.47
C ARG A 102 -4.84 -0.56 22.15
N LEU A 103 -4.80 -1.67 21.42
CA LEU A 103 -4.41 -2.99 21.92
C LEU A 103 -2.88 -3.23 21.88
N GLY A 104 -2.08 -2.28 21.40
CA GLY A 104 -0.64 -2.45 21.26
C GLY A 104 -0.23 -3.52 20.24
N LEU A 105 -1.10 -3.80 19.25
CA LEU A 105 -0.86 -4.83 18.24
C LEU A 105 -0.13 -4.21 17.05
N VAL A 106 0.98 -4.83 16.66
CA VAL A 106 1.80 -4.46 15.51
C VAL A 106 1.91 -5.65 14.58
N GLU A 107 1.68 -5.44 13.30
CA GLU A 107 1.80 -6.44 12.25
C GLU A 107 3.10 -6.23 11.46
N PHE A 108 3.49 -7.22 10.66
CA PHE A 108 4.72 -7.12 9.86
C PHE A 108 4.66 -5.95 8.86
N ALA A 109 3.50 -5.70 8.27
CA ALA A 109 3.31 -4.59 7.34
C ALA A 109 3.35 -3.22 8.04
N ASP A 110 2.84 -3.11 9.30
CA ASP A 110 3.03 -1.90 10.12
C ASP A 110 4.52 -1.63 10.35
N GLN A 111 5.31 -2.67 10.64
CA GLN A 111 6.77 -2.53 10.83
C GLN A 111 7.46 -2.05 9.55
N GLN A 112 7.07 -2.58 8.39
CA GLN A 112 7.60 -2.12 7.11
C GLN A 112 7.26 -0.64 6.84
N ALA A 113 6.01 -0.24 7.06
CA ALA A 113 5.58 1.14 6.88
C ALA A 113 6.33 2.10 7.81
N GLN A 114 6.50 1.71 9.09
CA GLN A 114 7.29 2.49 10.06
C GLN A 114 8.78 2.56 9.67
N ALA A 115 9.36 1.47 9.16
CA ALA A 115 10.74 1.47 8.68
C ALA A 115 10.95 2.40 7.48
N VAL A 116 9.98 2.46 6.56
CA VAL A 116 10.01 3.42 5.44
C VAL A 116 9.94 4.85 5.94
N GLU A 117 9.03 5.14 6.88
CA GLU A 117 8.90 6.48 7.46
C GLU A 117 10.17 6.90 8.18
N LEU A 118 10.75 6.01 8.98
CA LEU A 118 12.02 6.23 9.68
C LEU A 118 13.15 6.52 8.69
N ALA A 119 13.28 5.72 7.64
CA ALA A 119 14.33 5.89 6.65
C ALA A 119 14.21 7.20 5.87
N ARG A 120 12.98 7.68 5.63
CA ARG A 120 12.71 8.94 4.94
C ARG A 120 12.89 10.15 5.83
N SER A 121 12.42 10.07 7.07
CA SER A 121 12.47 11.18 8.01
C SER A 121 13.86 11.40 8.62
N PHE A 122 14.70 10.36 8.66
CA PHE A 122 16.02 10.40 9.27
C PHE A 122 17.12 9.90 8.32
N PRO A 123 17.70 10.77 7.49
CA PRO A 123 18.76 10.40 6.53
C PRO A 123 19.95 9.67 7.14
N VAL A 124 20.22 9.90 8.45
CA VAL A 124 21.28 9.22 9.20
C VAL A 124 21.13 7.71 9.21
N VAL A 125 19.91 7.18 9.12
CA VAL A 125 19.64 5.74 9.08
C VAL A 125 20.27 5.12 7.82
N GLY A 126 19.99 5.70 6.65
CA GLY A 126 20.59 5.27 5.39
C GLY A 126 22.12 5.45 5.39
N ALA A 127 22.62 6.58 5.89
CA ALA A 127 24.05 6.84 5.99
C ALA A 127 24.77 5.79 6.84
N THR A 128 24.23 5.45 8.00
CA THR A 128 24.79 4.41 8.88
C THR A 128 24.82 3.04 8.21
N LEU A 129 23.77 2.67 7.50
CA LEU A 129 23.73 1.38 6.79
C LEU A 129 24.72 1.34 5.64
N ARG A 130 24.88 2.43 4.86
CA ARG A 130 25.86 2.52 3.79
C ARG A 130 27.32 2.51 4.27
N GLN A 131 27.57 2.98 5.51
CA GLN A 131 28.88 2.81 6.14
C GLN A 131 29.14 1.36 6.57
N ARG A 132 28.11 0.67 7.03
CA ARG A 132 28.20 -0.73 7.48
C ARG A 132 28.30 -1.72 6.34
N PHE A 133 27.53 -1.51 5.30
CA PHE A 133 27.48 -2.40 4.11
C PHE A 133 28.16 -1.73 2.94
N ARG A 134 29.02 -2.47 2.22
CA ARG A 134 29.74 -1.96 1.05
C ARG A 134 29.00 -2.22 -0.26
N VAL A 135 28.13 -3.20 -0.27
CA VAL A 135 27.32 -3.65 -1.40
C VAL A 135 26.01 -4.24 -0.90
N VAL A 136 24.96 -4.09 -1.68
CA VAL A 136 23.66 -4.71 -1.45
C VAL A 136 23.35 -5.63 -2.63
N LEU A 137 23.03 -6.89 -2.34
CA LEU A 137 22.60 -7.88 -3.32
C LEU A 137 21.13 -8.23 -3.01
N LEU A 138 20.28 -8.07 -4.01
CA LEU A 138 18.85 -8.33 -3.94
C LEU A 138 18.53 -9.51 -4.84
N ASP A 139 18.06 -10.60 -4.26
CA ASP A 139 17.63 -11.78 -4.97
C ASP A 139 16.10 -11.80 -5.09
N GLU A 140 15.58 -12.44 -6.14
CA GLU A 140 14.14 -12.54 -6.43
C GLU A 140 13.43 -11.18 -6.39
N TYR A 141 14.07 -10.15 -6.95
CA TYR A 141 13.61 -8.76 -6.81
C TYR A 141 12.23 -8.53 -7.42
N GLN A 142 11.76 -9.36 -8.36
CA GLN A 142 10.39 -9.32 -8.90
C GLN A 142 9.32 -9.59 -7.84
N ASP A 143 9.68 -10.28 -6.75
CA ASP A 143 8.76 -10.59 -5.64
C ASP A 143 8.77 -9.52 -4.52
N THR A 144 9.52 -8.45 -4.73
CA THR A 144 9.61 -7.32 -3.80
C THR A 144 8.30 -6.50 -3.84
N SER A 145 7.72 -6.23 -2.67
CA SER A 145 6.56 -5.35 -2.56
C SER A 145 6.94 -3.88 -2.80
N SER A 146 5.97 -3.05 -3.15
CA SER A 146 6.19 -1.61 -3.31
C SER A 146 6.78 -0.98 -2.04
N ALA A 147 6.32 -1.38 -0.85
CA ALA A 147 6.84 -0.89 0.42
C ALA A 147 8.33 -1.25 0.62
N GLN A 148 8.71 -2.49 0.29
CA GLN A 148 10.11 -2.94 0.37
C GLN A 148 10.99 -2.20 -0.65
N ALA A 149 10.55 -2.04 -1.89
CA ALA A 149 11.28 -1.28 -2.90
C ALA A 149 11.50 0.19 -2.47
N ILE A 150 10.48 0.82 -1.90
CA ILE A 150 10.56 2.18 -1.37
C ILE A 150 11.53 2.26 -0.18
N LEU A 151 11.51 1.28 0.72
CA LEU A 151 12.45 1.21 1.84
C LEU A 151 13.88 1.10 1.35
N LEU A 152 14.16 0.17 0.44
CA LEU A 152 15.49 -0.03 -0.13
C LEU A 152 16.01 1.25 -0.83
N ARG A 153 15.16 1.93 -1.58
CA ARG A 153 15.49 3.23 -2.19
C ARG A 153 15.82 4.29 -1.12
N ALA A 154 15.01 4.41 -0.08
CA ALA A 154 15.24 5.37 0.99
C ALA A 154 16.57 5.14 1.72
N LEU A 155 17.02 3.89 1.81
CA LEU A 155 18.26 3.51 2.49
C LEU A 155 19.50 3.61 1.58
N PHE A 156 19.39 3.18 0.31
CA PHE A 156 20.54 2.92 -0.58
C PHE A 156 20.50 3.71 -1.89
N SER A 157 19.55 4.63 -2.07
CA SER A 157 19.48 5.51 -3.23
C SER A 157 19.08 6.92 -2.79
N GLY A 158 19.70 7.94 -3.35
CA GLY A 158 19.44 9.32 -2.98
C GLY A 158 19.58 10.29 -4.15
N ALA A 159 19.37 11.56 -3.87
CA ALA A 159 19.44 12.64 -4.85
C ALA A 159 20.87 12.92 -5.33
N ASP A 160 21.86 12.60 -4.50
CA ASP A 160 23.29 12.80 -4.75
C ASP A 160 24.13 11.65 -4.14
N THR A 161 25.43 11.66 -4.37
CA THR A 161 26.34 10.62 -3.87
C THR A 161 26.42 10.57 -2.35
N THR A 162 26.23 11.68 -1.66
CA THR A 162 26.22 11.75 -0.18
C THR A 162 24.99 11.08 0.40
N SER A 163 23.85 11.27 -0.25
CA SER A 163 22.58 10.65 0.15
C SER A 163 22.41 9.23 -0.38
N GLY A 164 23.30 8.72 -1.26
CA GLY A 164 23.33 7.32 -1.70
C GLY A 164 23.19 7.08 -3.21
N ARG A 165 23.22 8.12 -4.08
CA ARG A 165 23.28 7.91 -5.53
C ARG A 165 24.54 7.16 -5.90
N GLY A 166 24.41 6.12 -6.72
CA GLY A 166 25.54 5.29 -7.14
C GLY A 166 26.06 4.33 -6.07
N PHE A 167 25.34 4.16 -4.97
CA PHE A 167 25.67 3.11 -4.00
C PHE A 167 25.55 1.74 -4.69
N PRO A 168 26.52 0.81 -4.49
CA PRO A 168 26.51 -0.48 -5.18
C PRO A 168 25.31 -1.35 -4.75
N VAL A 169 24.28 -1.39 -5.56
CA VAL A 169 23.12 -2.26 -5.42
C VAL A 169 22.99 -3.10 -6.68
N THR A 170 22.87 -4.41 -6.52
CA THR A 170 22.63 -5.35 -7.61
C THR A 170 21.36 -6.11 -7.34
N ALA A 171 20.46 -6.19 -8.32
CA ALA A 171 19.25 -6.99 -8.24
C ALA A 171 19.28 -8.12 -9.25
N VAL A 172 18.84 -9.29 -8.83
CA VAL A 172 18.60 -10.47 -9.67
C VAL A 172 17.13 -10.82 -9.58
N GLY A 173 16.53 -11.19 -10.70
CA GLY A 173 15.13 -11.60 -10.76
C GLY A 173 14.64 -11.74 -12.19
N ASP A 174 13.51 -12.43 -12.36
CA ASP A 174 12.83 -12.60 -13.64
C ASP A 174 11.37 -12.09 -13.52
N PRO A 175 11.02 -11.02 -14.26
CA PRO A 175 9.65 -10.48 -14.19
C PRO A 175 8.57 -11.48 -14.62
N ASN A 176 8.94 -12.51 -15.43
CA ASN A 176 8.00 -13.56 -15.85
C ASN A 176 7.76 -14.61 -14.75
N GLN A 177 8.58 -14.65 -13.71
CA GLN A 177 8.43 -15.54 -12.56
C GLN A 177 7.74 -14.87 -11.37
N ALA A 178 7.26 -13.63 -11.51
CA ALA A 178 6.55 -12.91 -10.45
C ALA A 178 5.19 -13.57 -10.14
N ILE A 179 5.13 -14.38 -9.09
CA ILE A 179 3.92 -15.12 -8.68
C ILE A 179 3.29 -14.60 -7.38
N TYR A 180 3.93 -13.67 -6.69
CA TYR A 180 3.48 -13.13 -5.40
C TYR A 180 2.74 -11.79 -5.49
N GLY A 181 2.12 -11.47 -6.65
CA GLY A 181 1.30 -10.26 -6.84
C GLY A 181 0.21 -10.09 -5.78
N TRP A 182 -0.38 -11.19 -5.31
CA TRP A 182 -1.37 -11.21 -4.23
C TRP A 182 -0.81 -10.82 -2.85
N ARG A 183 0.52 -10.78 -2.69
CA ARG A 183 1.23 -10.26 -1.50
C ARG A 183 1.74 -8.83 -1.70
N GLY A 184 1.32 -8.15 -2.76
CA GLY A 184 1.77 -6.80 -3.09
C GLY A 184 3.12 -6.75 -3.82
N ALA A 185 3.65 -7.89 -4.28
CA ALA A 185 4.80 -7.91 -5.17
C ALA A 185 4.45 -7.22 -6.50
N ALA A 186 5.39 -6.45 -7.03
CA ALA A 186 5.20 -5.73 -8.27
C ALA A 186 6.36 -6.04 -9.23
N ALA A 187 6.09 -6.82 -10.27
CA ALA A 187 7.08 -7.11 -11.33
C ALA A 187 7.66 -5.83 -11.96
N SER A 188 6.90 -4.74 -11.93
CA SER A 188 7.38 -3.41 -12.34
C SER A 188 8.58 -2.91 -11.54
N ASN A 189 8.82 -3.41 -10.32
CA ASN A 189 9.96 -3.01 -9.51
C ASN A 189 11.29 -3.40 -10.18
N ILE A 190 11.38 -4.62 -10.76
CA ILE A 190 12.59 -5.05 -11.44
C ILE A 190 12.82 -4.26 -12.74
N LEU A 191 11.75 -3.95 -13.48
CA LEU A 191 11.83 -3.12 -14.68
C LEU A 191 12.21 -1.67 -14.35
N GLY A 192 11.77 -1.16 -13.20
CA GLY A 192 12.11 0.17 -12.70
C GLY A 192 13.45 0.26 -11.95
N PHE A 193 14.16 -0.87 -11.79
CA PHE A 193 15.38 -0.93 -10.98
C PHE A 193 16.43 0.12 -11.38
N PRO A 194 16.80 0.32 -12.68
CA PRO A 194 17.79 1.32 -13.05
C PRO A 194 17.39 2.75 -12.66
N THR A 195 16.10 3.09 -12.75
CA THR A 195 15.57 4.38 -12.30
C THR A 195 15.54 4.51 -10.77
N HIS A 196 15.33 3.40 -10.08
CA HIS A 196 15.29 3.36 -8.63
C HIS A 196 16.69 3.47 -7.99
N PHE A 197 17.70 2.93 -8.65
CA PHE A 197 19.09 2.91 -8.21
C PHE A 197 20.00 3.41 -9.34
N PRO A 198 19.94 4.72 -9.67
CA PRO A 198 20.73 5.27 -10.76
C PRO A 198 22.23 5.23 -10.45
N ARG A 199 23.05 5.20 -11.48
CA ARG A 199 24.50 5.32 -11.36
C ARG A 199 24.91 6.64 -10.73
N ALA A 200 26.17 6.77 -10.31
CA ALA A 200 26.70 7.99 -9.72
C ALA A 200 26.54 9.22 -10.65
N THR A 201 26.64 9.01 -11.98
CA THR A 201 26.36 10.02 -13.01
C THR A 201 24.90 10.49 -13.07
N GLY A 202 23.98 9.77 -12.44
CA GLY A 202 22.54 10.00 -12.51
C GLY A 202 21.85 9.30 -13.69
N GLU A 203 22.58 8.60 -14.53
CA GLU A 203 22.02 7.77 -15.58
C GLU A 203 21.42 6.48 -14.99
N PRO A 204 20.31 5.95 -15.59
CA PRO A 204 19.68 4.72 -15.16
C PRO A 204 20.55 3.48 -15.37
#